data_8010d0bbc9fc003ce21770c13e3166b0
#
_entry.id   8010d0bbc9fc003ce21770c13e3166b0
#
_cell.length_a   1.000
_cell.length_b   1.000
_cell.length_c   1.000
_cell.angle_alpha   90.00
_cell.angle_beta   90.00
_cell.angle_gamma   90.00
#
_symmetry.space_group_name_H-M   'P 1'
#
loop_
_entity.id
_entity.type
_entity.pdbx_description
1 polymer ?
#
loop_
_entity_poly.entity_id
_entity_poly.type
_entity_poly.pdbx_seq_one_letter_code
_entity_poly.pdbx_strand_id
1 'polypeptide(L)'
;MKITLYAICAIALLFSGVGCTTEGGPGAAPSVVTIQYVDPGRFTDFSIQGRDVQNSATVFTQQITQTLEPVMASRFPGNLLTLRFTNIDLAGRGASSVRIVRNRTPARLSFIYVMQDKSGRTIASGSRRLTDNASLSLSRNPNRSGPLASESRMLQRWLQSLSVSGG
;
A
#
# COMPACT_ATOMS: atom_id res chain seq x y z
N MET A 1 -2.61 40.64 50.74
CA MET A 1 -3.28 39.92 49.61
C MET A 1 -2.21 39.58 48.61
N LYS A 2 -1.74 38.32 48.57
CA LYS A 2 -0.69 37.87 47.62
C LYS A 2 -1.39 36.96 46.61
N ILE A 3 -1.39 37.37 45.33
CA ILE A 3 -1.96 36.59 44.22
C ILE A 3 -0.82 35.78 43.63
N THR A 4 -0.90 34.48 43.76
CA THR A 4 0.06 33.52 43.19
C THR A 4 -0.42 33.13 41.80
N LEU A 5 0.34 33.48 40.79
CA LEU A 5 0.10 33.18 39.37
C LEU A 5 0.66 31.77 39.06
N TYR A 6 -0.19 30.80 38.79
CA TYR A 6 0.25 29.50 38.30
C TYR A 6 0.44 29.53 36.79
N ALA A 7 1.69 29.35 36.36
CA ALA A 7 2.05 29.15 34.97
C ALA A 7 1.80 27.68 34.59
N ILE A 8 0.86 27.44 33.69
CA ILE A 8 0.61 26.12 33.09
C ILE A 8 1.58 25.95 31.91
N CYS A 9 2.61 25.12 32.11
CA CYS A 9 3.49 24.67 31.02
C CYS A 9 2.76 23.59 30.21
N ALA A 10 2.30 23.96 29.01
CA ALA A 10 1.83 23.01 28.03
C ALA A 10 3.03 22.34 27.34
N ILE A 11 3.29 21.06 27.66
CA ILE A 11 4.31 20.26 26.97
C ILE A 11 3.69 19.77 25.67
N ALA A 12 4.06 20.41 24.57
CA ALA A 12 3.78 19.91 23.22
C ALA A 12 4.76 18.79 22.90
N LEU A 13 4.30 17.53 22.95
CA LEU A 13 5.03 16.36 22.47
C LEU A 13 5.05 16.39 20.95
N LEU A 14 6.14 16.86 20.37
CA LEU A 14 6.45 16.75 18.96
C LEU A 14 6.83 15.29 18.66
N PHE A 15 5.88 14.52 18.16
CA PHE A 15 6.14 13.23 17.52
C PHE A 15 6.81 13.48 16.16
N SER A 16 8.14 13.55 16.14
CA SER A 16 8.93 13.54 14.91
C SER A 16 9.00 12.11 14.38
N GLY A 17 7.93 11.63 13.73
CA GLY A 17 7.96 10.43 12.91
C GLY A 17 8.67 10.75 11.60
N VAL A 18 9.93 10.33 11.44
CA VAL A 18 10.62 10.35 10.15
C VAL A 18 9.97 9.30 9.25
N GLY A 19 8.86 9.66 8.60
CA GLY A 19 8.32 8.92 7.48
C GLY A 19 9.04 9.39 6.22
N CYS A 20 9.80 8.52 5.55
CA CYS A 20 10.24 8.78 4.18
C CYS A 20 9.01 8.90 3.27
N THR A 21 8.52 10.11 3.10
CA THR A 21 7.61 10.46 2.01
C THR A 21 8.47 10.59 0.77
N THR A 22 8.28 9.70 -0.21
CA THR A 22 8.80 9.92 -1.56
C THR A 22 8.01 11.08 -2.15
N GLU A 23 8.54 12.30 -2.04
CA GLU A 23 7.97 13.47 -2.70
C GLU A 23 8.04 13.26 -4.20
N GLY A 24 6.88 13.18 -4.84
CA GLY A 24 6.77 13.26 -6.31
C GLY A 24 7.33 14.60 -6.77
N GLY A 25 8.10 14.59 -7.85
CA GLY A 25 8.70 15.78 -8.43
C GLY A 25 7.67 16.88 -8.74
N PRO A 26 8.13 18.15 -8.91
CA PRO A 26 7.24 19.29 -9.11
C PRO A 26 6.43 19.14 -10.40
N GLY A 27 5.11 19.04 -10.26
CA GLY A 27 4.15 19.01 -11.38
C GLY A 27 3.23 17.81 -11.49
N ALA A 28 3.41 16.75 -10.66
CA ALA A 28 2.47 15.64 -10.61
C ALA A 28 1.22 16.05 -9.81
N ALA A 29 0.03 15.83 -10.39
CA ALA A 29 -1.22 15.94 -9.62
C ALA A 29 -1.14 15.02 -8.40
N PRO A 30 -1.67 15.45 -7.22
CA PRO A 30 -1.61 14.63 -6.02
C PRO A 30 -2.28 13.28 -6.26
N SER A 31 -1.52 12.20 -6.07
CA SER A 31 -2.06 10.84 -6.20
C SER A 31 -3.18 10.63 -5.18
N VAL A 32 -4.30 10.08 -5.64
CA VAL A 32 -5.40 9.68 -4.76
C VAL A 32 -5.11 8.40 -3.98
N VAL A 33 -3.98 7.73 -4.30
CA VAL A 33 -3.48 6.53 -3.62
C VAL A 33 -2.08 6.79 -3.06
N THR A 34 -1.93 6.67 -1.75
CA THR A 34 -0.64 6.78 -1.05
C THR A 34 -0.21 5.41 -0.54
N ILE A 35 1.03 5.02 -0.81
CA ILE A 35 1.61 3.74 -0.36
C ILE A 35 2.73 4.03 0.62
N GLN A 36 2.69 3.36 1.77
CA GLN A 36 3.66 3.43 2.85
C GLN A 36 4.11 2.02 3.24
N TYR A 37 5.29 1.90 3.81
CA TYR A 37 5.88 0.64 4.25
C TYR A 37 6.32 0.74 5.71
N VAL A 38 6.02 -0.32 6.49
CA VAL A 38 6.50 -0.45 7.87
C VAL A 38 7.66 -1.44 7.85
N ASP A 39 8.88 -0.95 7.98
CA ASP A 39 10.10 -1.77 8.01
C ASP A 39 10.21 -2.76 6.82
N PRO A 40 10.32 -2.27 5.59
CA PRO A 40 10.29 -3.11 4.39
C PRO A 40 11.46 -4.11 4.31
N GLY A 41 12.55 -3.87 5.04
CA GLY A 41 13.67 -4.81 5.15
C GLY A 41 13.34 -6.11 5.89
N ARG A 42 12.22 -6.13 6.64
CA ARG A 42 11.74 -7.31 7.38
C ARG A 42 10.59 -8.05 6.68
N PHE A 43 10.20 -7.62 5.49
CA PHE A 43 9.14 -8.31 4.76
C PHE A 43 9.59 -9.72 4.33
N THR A 44 8.64 -10.64 4.26
CA THR A 44 8.92 -12.07 4.00
C THR A 44 9.62 -12.30 2.66
N ASP A 45 9.13 -11.64 1.59
CA ASP A 45 9.78 -11.63 0.28
C ASP A 45 9.35 -10.35 -0.47
N PHE A 46 10.27 -9.40 -0.55
CA PHE A 46 10.02 -8.11 -1.20
C PHE A 46 11.14 -7.76 -2.19
N SER A 47 11.60 -8.75 -2.96
CA SER A 47 12.58 -8.54 -4.03
C SER A 47 11.92 -8.68 -5.40
N ILE A 48 11.79 -7.58 -6.15
CA ILE A 48 11.24 -7.56 -7.50
C ILE A 48 12.38 -7.71 -8.50
N GLN A 49 12.45 -8.82 -9.22
CA GLN A 49 13.46 -9.10 -10.24
C GLN A 49 14.92 -8.96 -9.73
N GLY A 50 15.18 -9.43 -8.50
CA GLY A 50 16.51 -9.35 -7.90
C GLY A 50 16.96 -7.96 -7.44
N ARG A 51 16.05 -6.98 -7.45
CA ARG A 51 16.32 -5.62 -6.97
C ARG A 51 16.42 -5.61 -5.45
N ASP A 52 17.16 -4.65 -4.92
CA ASP A 52 17.15 -4.34 -3.50
C ASP A 52 15.75 -3.86 -3.03
N VAL A 53 15.59 -3.75 -1.71
CA VAL A 53 14.31 -3.38 -1.08
C VAL A 53 13.84 -2.00 -1.52
N GLN A 54 14.73 -1.00 -1.64
CA GLN A 54 14.37 0.36 -1.99
C GLN A 54 13.87 0.46 -3.45
N ASN A 55 14.59 -0.16 -4.37
CA ASN A 55 14.18 -0.21 -5.77
C ASN A 55 12.91 -1.04 -5.97
N SER A 56 12.74 -2.12 -5.19
CA SER A 56 11.52 -2.92 -5.18
C SER A 56 10.33 -2.11 -4.67
N ALA A 57 10.50 -1.30 -3.63
CA ALA A 57 9.46 -0.42 -3.11
C ALA A 57 9.03 0.63 -4.16
N THR A 58 9.97 1.22 -4.87
CA THR A 58 9.68 2.17 -5.95
C THR A 58 8.82 1.54 -7.05
N VAL A 59 9.24 0.37 -7.56
CA VAL A 59 8.50 -0.36 -8.61
C VAL A 59 7.12 -0.80 -8.12
N PHE A 60 7.03 -1.31 -6.89
CA PHE A 60 5.76 -1.72 -6.29
C PHE A 60 4.81 -0.53 -6.14
N THR A 61 5.28 0.59 -5.57
CA THR A 61 4.48 1.82 -5.43
C THR A 61 3.93 2.25 -6.77
N GLN A 62 4.78 2.42 -7.78
CA GLN A 62 4.37 2.86 -9.10
C GLN A 62 3.30 1.95 -9.72
N GLN A 63 3.52 0.64 -9.73
CA GLN A 63 2.61 -0.31 -10.37
C GLN A 63 1.30 -0.46 -9.63
N ILE A 64 1.31 -0.47 -8.29
CA ILE A 64 0.09 -0.57 -7.50
C ILE A 64 -0.73 0.73 -7.58
N THR A 65 -0.09 1.89 -7.52
CA THR A 65 -0.76 3.18 -7.70
C THR A 65 -1.46 3.23 -9.07
N GLN A 66 -0.75 2.92 -10.16
CA GLN A 66 -1.34 2.86 -11.51
C GLN A 66 -2.51 1.87 -11.62
N THR A 67 -2.50 0.80 -10.84
CA THR A 67 -3.59 -0.19 -10.82
C THR A 67 -4.81 0.30 -10.04
N LEU A 68 -4.60 0.99 -8.91
CA LEU A 68 -5.68 1.36 -7.99
C LEU A 68 -6.32 2.71 -8.30
N GLU A 69 -5.59 3.67 -8.87
CA GLU A 69 -6.12 5.00 -9.20
C GLU A 69 -7.37 4.98 -10.09
N PRO A 70 -7.45 4.17 -11.17
CA PRO A 70 -8.67 4.09 -11.97
C PRO A 70 -9.87 3.54 -11.18
N VAL A 71 -9.63 2.61 -10.24
CA VAL A 71 -10.68 2.08 -9.37
C VAL A 71 -11.14 3.14 -8.38
N MET A 72 -10.20 3.89 -7.79
CA MET A 72 -10.51 5.01 -6.90
C MET A 72 -11.32 6.08 -7.61
N ALA A 73 -10.89 6.50 -8.82
CA ALA A 73 -11.59 7.50 -9.59
C ALA A 73 -13.03 7.09 -9.95
N SER A 74 -13.25 5.80 -10.23
CA SER A 74 -14.56 5.27 -10.61
C SER A 74 -15.49 5.04 -9.41
N ARG A 75 -14.97 4.44 -8.32
CA ARG A 75 -15.81 4.00 -7.19
C ARG A 75 -15.87 4.98 -6.01
N PHE A 76 -14.80 5.74 -5.83
CA PHE A 76 -14.61 6.63 -4.67
C PHE A 76 -14.12 8.00 -5.11
N PRO A 77 -14.85 8.69 -6.00
CA PRO A 77 -14.39 9.94 -6.61
C PRO A 77 -14.13 11.01 -5.55
N GLY A 78 -12.90 11.53 -5.55
CA GLY A 78 -12.46 12.58 -4.65
C GLY A 78 -12.06 12.12 -3.25
N ASN A 79 -12.06 10.81 -2.98
CA ASN A 79 -11.54 10.26 -1.75
C ASN A 79 -10.04 9.95 -1.88
N LEU A 80 -9.35 9.90 -0.75
CA LEU A 80 -7.94 9.57 -0.63
C LEU A 80 -7.80 8.20 0.01
N LEU A 81 -6.96 7.33 -0.54
CA LEU A 81 -6.65 6.01 0.00
C LEU A 81 -5.18 5.95 0.44
N THR A 82 -4.93 5.65 1.69
CA THR A 82 -3.60 5.32 2.21
C THR A 82 -3.52 3.83 2.49
N LEU A 83 -2.52 3.16 1.91
CA LEU A 83 -2.16 1.77 2.17
C LEU A 83 -0.81 1.73 2.88
N ARG A 84 -0.79 1.21 4.09
CA ARG A 84 0.43 1.03 4.89
C ARG A 84 0.74 -0.44 5.01
N PHE A 85 1.67 -0.93 4.19
CA PHE A 85 2.05 -2.34 4.19
C PHE A 85 2.88 -2.70 5.43
N THR A 86 2.48 -3.79 6.07
CA THR A 86 3.16 -4.38 7.24
C THR A 86 3.88 -5.67 6.89
N ASN A 87 3.51 -6.33 5.78
CA ASN A 87 4.27 -7.43 5.19
C ASN A 87 3.90 -7.61 3.71
N ILE A 88 4.90 -7.93 2.92
CA ILE A 88 4.77 -8.32 1.52
C ILE A 88 5.52 -9.64 1.33
N ASP A 89 4.82 -10.62 0.74
CA ASP A 89 5.35 -11.91 0.32
C ASP A 89 4.89 -12.11 -1.13
N LEU A 90 5.77 -11.80 -2.06
CA LEU A 90 5.43 -11.79 -3.49
C LEU A 90 5.27 -13.22 -4.03
N ALA A 91 4.41 -13.38 -5.06
CA ALA A 91 4.18 -14.67 -5.69
C ALA A 91 5.46 -15.28 -6.28
N GLY A 92 5.69 -16.56 -6.04
CA GLY A 92 6.85 -17.29 -6.55
C GLY A 92 8.11 -17.11 -5.71
N ARG A 93 9.24 -17.62 -6.22
CA ARG A 93 10.56 -17.41 -5.62
C ARG A 93 11.47 -16.66 -6.58
N GLY A 94 12.14 -15.64 -6.08
CA GLY A 94 13.16 -14.93 -6.84
C GLY A 94 14.38 -15.85 -7.08
N ALA A 95 14.75 -16.06 -8.35
CA ALA A 95 16.02 -16.67 -8.73
C ALA A 95 16.69 -15.68 -9.70
N SER A 96 17.73 -15.00 -9.22
CA SER A 96 18.43 -13.93 -9.97
C SER A 96 17.48 -12.89 -10.57
N SER A 97 17.48 -12.67 -11.87
CA SER A 97 16.65 -11.67 -12.56
C SER A 97 15.23 -12.13 -12.91
N VAL A 98 14.91 -13.40 -12.71
CA VAL A 98 13.61 -13.99 -13.09
C VAL A 98 12.89 -14.52 -11.84
N ARG A 99 11.62 -14.14 -11.69
CA ARG A 99 10.78 -14.69 -10.65
C ARG A 99 10.03 -15.90 -11.18
N ILE A 100 10.34 -17.08 -10.63
CA ILE A 100 9.67 -18.34 -11.00
C ILE A 100 8.41 -18.46 -10.16
N VAL A 101 7.25 -18.18 -10.76
CA VAL A 101 5.95 -18.43 -10.14
C VAL A 101 5.62 -19.91 -10.27
N ARG A 102 5.83 -20.66 -9.21
CA ARG A 102 5.36 -22.04 -9.10
C ARG A 102 4.03 -22.07 -8.35
N ASN A 103 3.18 -23.03 -8.68
CA ASN A 103 1.82 -23.20 -8.12
C ASN A 103 1.72 -23.34 -6.58
N ARG A 104 2.83 -23.23 -5.84
CA ARG A 104 2.89 -23.47 -4.39
C ARG A 104 3.24 -22.27 -3.55
N THR A 105 3.48 -21.11 -4.15
CA THR A 105 3.83 -19.88 -3.42
C THR A 105 2.90 -18.74 -3.82
N PRO A 106 1.68 -18.68 -3.23
CA PRO A 106 0.75 -17.60 -3.49
C PRO A 106 1.29 -16.28 -2.92
N ALA A 107 1.01 -15.17 -3.60
CA ALA A 107 1.26 -13.85 -3.06
C ALA A 107 0.45 -13.63 -1.77
N ARG A 108 1.07 -12.95 -0.80
CA ARG A 108 0.42 -12.53 0.44
C ARG A 108 0.75 -11.09 0.74
N LEU A 109 -0.28 -10.30 1.01
CA LEU A 109 -0.14 -8.89 1.37
C LEU A 109 -0.83 -8.63 2.70
N SER A 110 -0.12 -8.02 3.65
CA SER A 110 -0.69 -7.54 4.90
C SER A 110 -0.53 -6.03 4.98
N PHE A 111 -1.61 -5.31 5.23
CA PHE A 111 -1.60 -3.85 5.28
C PHE A 111 -2.72 -3.30 6.16
N ILE A 112 -2.51 -2.06 6.60
CA ILE A 112 -3.52 -1.20 7.20
C ILE A 112 -3.95 -0.22 6.11
N TYR A 113 -5.24 0.05 6.01
CA TYR A 113 -5.77 1.06 5.10
C TYR A 113 -6.56 2.13 5.83
N VAL A 114 -6.50 3.33 5.28
CA VAL A 114 -7.33 4.47 5.68
C VAL A 114 -7.87 5.11 4.41
N MET A 115 -9.19 5.30 4.34
CA MET A 115 -9.85 6.05 3.29
C MET A 115 -10.44 7.32 3.89
N GLN A 116 -10.13 8.44 3.29
CA GLN A 116 -10.61 9.76 3.73
C GLN A 116 -11.42 10.42 2.62
N ASP A 117 -12.43 11.18 3.01
CA ASP A 117 -13.15 12.05 2.09
C ASP A 117 -12.37 13.35 1.80
N LYS A 118 -12.95 14.20 0.93
CA LYS A 118 -12.35 15.50 0.54
C LYS A 118 -12.11 16.46 1.71
N SER A 119 -12.81 16.26 2.84
CA SER A 119 -12.64 17.06 4.05
C SER A 119 -11.54 16.50 4.97
N GLY A 120 -10.91 15.38 4.62
CA GLY A 120 -9.92 14.67 5.44
C GLY A 120 -10.55 13.78 6.52
N ARG A 121 -11.88 13.64 6.55
CA ARG A 121 -12.56 12.76 7.50
C ARG A 121 -12.38 11.31 7.06
N THR A 122 -11.99 10.44 8.01
CA THR A 122 -11.90 8.99 7.77
C THR A 122 -13.30 8.39 7.58
N ILE A 123 -13.53 7.79 6.42
CA ILE A 123 -14.80 7.14 6.04
C ILE A 123 -14.69 5.61 6.02
N ALA A 124 -13.48 5.06 5.95
CA ALA A 124 -13.23 3.64 6.16
C ALA A 124 -11.79 3.44 6.62
N SER A 125 -11.56 2.47 7.50
CA SER A 125 -10.22 2.07 7.92
C SER A 125 -10.22 0.61 8.39
N GLY A 126 -9.06 -0.01 8.43
CA GLY A 126 -8.92 -1.35 8.95
C GLY A 126 -7.61 -2.01 8.57
N SER A 127 -7.45 -3.25 9.03
CA SER A 127 -6.33 -4.12 8.66
C SER A 127 -6.82 -5.23 7.73
N ARG A 128 -5.99 -5.60 6.75
CA ARG A 128 -6.30 -6.69 5.81
C ARG A 128 -5.08 -7.58 5.59
N ARG A 129 -5.38 -8.85 5.40
CA ARG A 129 -4.44 -9.84 4.89
C ARG A 129 -5.06 -10.49 3.67
N LEU A 130 -4.44 -10.30 2.53
CA LEU A 130 -4.87 -10.89 1.26
C LEU A 130 -3.94 -12.04 0.89
N THR A 131 -4.52 -13.08 0.27
CA THR A 131 -3.76 -14.22 -0.28
C THR A 131 -4.32 -14.53 -1.66
N ASP A 132 -3.47 -14.62 -2.67
CA ASP A 132 -3.91 -14.99 -4.02
C ASP A 132 -3.97 -16.51 -4.18
N ASN A 133 -5.15 -17.07 -3.90
CA ASN A 133 -5.41 -18.50 -4.14
C ASN A 133 -5.69 -18.82 -5.62
N ALA A 134 -5.92 -17.81 -6.47
CA ALA A 134 -6.26 -17.97 -7.87
C ALA A 134 -5.04 -18.20 -8.78
N SER A 135 -3.82 -17.88 -8.30
CA SER A 135 -2.60 -18.13 -9.06
C SER A 135 -2.35 -19.63 -9.32
N LEU A 136 -3.01 -20.49 -8.54
CA LEU A 136 -2.95 -21.96 -8.73
C LEU A 136 -3.63 -22.42 -10.04
N SER A 137 -4.53 -21.64 -10.62
CA SER A 137 -5.31 -22.02 -11.80
C SER A 137 -4.95 -21.28 -13.09
N LEU A 138 -4.17 -20.19 -13.02
CA LEU A 138 -3.93 -19.29 -14.14
C LEU A 138 -2.58 -19.48 -14.85
N SER A 139 -1.91 -20.59 -14.63
CA SER A 139 -0.64 -20.97 -15.28
C SER A 139 -0.71 -21.11 -16.82
N ARG A 140 -1.87 -20.81 -17.45
CA ARG A 140 -2.07 -21.03 -18.90
C ARG A 140 -1.90 -19.78 -19.78
N ASN A 141 -1.59 -18.61 -19.22
CA ASN A 141 -1.37 -17.45 -20.06
C ASN A 141 -0.19 -16.59 -19.56
N PRO A 142 1.05 -16.88 -20.00
CA PRO A 142 2.24 -16.15 -19.61
C PRO A 142 2.22 -14.67 -20.06
N ASN A 143 1.38 -14.30 -21.03
CA ASN A 143 1.33 -12.96 -21.60
C ASN A 143 0.50 -11.93 -20.81
N ARG A 144 -0.06 -12.29 -19.63
CA ARG A 144 -0.78 -11.35 -18.75
C ARG A 144 0.05 -10.88 -17.55
N SER A 145 1.35 -10.89 -17.64
CA SER A 145 2.21 -11.00 -16.48
C SER A 145 3.25 -9.89 -16.44
N GLY A 146 2.88 -8.76 -15.87
CA GLY A 146 3.88 -7.91 -15.23
C GLY A 146 4.36 -8.57 -13.91
N PRO A 147 5.49 -8.13 -13.36
CA PRO A 147 6.11 -8.73 -12.17
C PRO A 147 5.23 -8.73 -10.91
N LEU A 148 4.13 -7.96 -10.89
CA LEU A 148 3.19 -7.80 -9.78
C LEU A 148 1.72 -8.07 -10.20
N ALA A 149 1.49 -8.89 -11.21
CA ALA A 149 0.14 -9.10 -11.74
C ALA A 149 -0.82 -9.77 -10.74
N SER A 150 -0.33 -10.64 -9.87
CA SER A 150 -1.11 -11.28 -8.80
C SER A 150 -1.46 -10.27 -7.72
N GLU A 151 -0.49 -9.50 -7.27
CA GLU A 151 -0.61 -8.49 -6.22
C GLU A 151 -1.56 -7.38 -6.66
N SER A 152 -1.40 -6.88 -7.89
CA SER A 152 -2.28 -5.87 -8.49
C SER A 152 -3.74 -6.34 -8.55
N ARG A 153 -3.99 -7.56 -9.03
CA ARG A 153 -5.35 -8.12 -9.09
C ARG A 153 -5.97 -8.33 -7.71
N MET A 154 -5.18 -8.76 -6.73
CA MET A 154 -5.65 -8.94 -5.36
C MET A 154 -6.12 -7.63 -4.76
N LEU A 155 -5.30 -6.58 -4.86
CA LEU A 155 -5.61 -5.25 -4.34
C LEU A 155 -6.78 -4.61 -5.09
N GLN A 156 -6.84 -4.77 -6.42
CA GLN A 156 -7.96 -4.29 -7.22
C GLN A 156 -9.28 -4.94 -6.81
N ARG A 157 -9.32 -6.27 -6.67
CA ARG A 157 -10.54 -6.99 -6.21
C ARG A 157 -10.94 -6.59 -4.80
N TRP A 158 -9.97 -6.46 -3.90
CA TRP A 158 -10.24 -6.00 -2.55
C TRP A 158 -10.85 -4.59 -2.56
N LEU A 159 -10.26 -3.64 -3.28
CA LEU A 159 -10.77 -2.28 -3.35
C LEU A 159 -12.17 -2.23 -3.99
N GLN A 160 -12.41 -3.06 -5.01
CA GLN A 160 -13.73 -3.20 -5.63
C GLN A 160 -14.78 -3.78 -4.68
N SER A 161 -14.39 -4.62 -3.72
CA SER A 161 -15.30 -5.20 -2.71
C SER A 161 -15.49 -4.32 -1.48
N LEU A 162 -14.71 -3.24 -1.35
CA LEU A 162 -14.79 -2.36 -0.18
C LEU A 162 -16.11 -1.60 -0.18
N SER A 163 -16.88 -1.76 0.89
CA SER A 163 -18.07 -0.94 1.16
C SER A 163 -17.67 0.19 2.10
N VAL A 164 -18.00 1.40 1.71
CA VAL A 164 -17.89 2.58 2.57
C VAL A 164 -19.29 2.89 3.04
N SER A 165 -19.52 2.79 4.35
CA SER A 165 -20.79 3.21 4.95
C SER A 165 -20.88 4.73 4.77
N GLY A 166 -21.73 5.17 3.86
CA GLY A 166 -22.07 6.58 3.76
C GLY A 166 -22.68 7.01 5.10
N GLY A 167 -22.04 7.98 5.75
CA GLY A 167 -22.62 8.67 6.88
C GLY A 167 -23.64 9.72 6.42
#